data_94463ddc0d2521d5dcd0f571c3b4af71
#
_entry.id   94463ddc0d2521d5dcd0f571c3b4af71
#
_cell.length_a   1.000
_cell.length_b   1.000
_cell.length_c   1.000
_cell.angle_alpha   90.00
_cell.angle_beta   90.00
_cell.angle_gamma   90.00
#
_symmetry.space_group_name_H-M   'P 1'
#
loop_
_entity.id
_entity.type
_entity.pdbx_description
1 polymer ?
#
loop_
_entity_poly.entity_id
_entity_poly.type
_entity_poly.pdbx_seq_one_letter_code
_entity_poly.pdbx_strand_id
1 'polypeptide(L)'
;MMVCSIAALINGCENTSAKQTNNVFNDKYPVQLALHSMGESFQDNISNLSVTQHVNSGESPDKAMVTIEESGLLDDSVSAEKTVFTMDYQKDKWQIVNRVKTQRCYPERGHQDFSGQPCN
;
A
#
# COMPACT_ATOMS: atom_id res chain seq x y z
N MET A 1 -28.15 25.99 35.94
CA MET A 1 -27.86 25.86 35.58
C MET A 1 -27.09 25.49 34.85
N MET A 2 -26.89 25.42 34.77
CA MET A 2 -26.29 25.17 34.23
C MET A 2 -25.58 24.59 33.66
N VAL A 3 -25.37 24.35 33.61
CA VAL A 3 -24.68 23.84 33.13
C VAL A 3 -24.29 23.19 32.35
N CYS A 4 -24.34 22.98 32.31
CA CYS A 4 -24.04 22.41 31.60
C CYS A 4 -23.67 22.06 30.78
N SER A 5 -23.64 22.04 30.72
CA SER A 5 -23.41 21.66 29.93
C SER A 5 -22.77 21.37 29.20
N ILE A 6 -22.48 21.54 29.33
CA ILE A 6 -21.80 21.29 28.65
C ILE A 6 -21.22 20.46 28.18
N ALA A 7 -21.37 20.14 28.42
CA ALA A 7 -20.88 19.32 27.95
C ALA A 7 -20.66 18.84 26.99
N ALA A 8 -20.93 19.03 26.97
CA ALA A 8 -20.81 18.49 26.12
C ALA A 8 -20.11 18.39 25.28
N LEU A 9 -19.80 18.69 25.42
CA LEU A 9 -19.22 18.53 24.69
C LEU A 9 -18.42 17.95 24.30
N ILE A 10 -18.25 17.97 24.73
CA ILE A 10 -17.51 17.30 24.36
C ILE A 10 -17.40 16.48 23.74
N ASN A 11 -17.61 16.37 23.88
CA ASN A 11 -17.60 15.50 23.25
C ASN A 11 -17.42 15.24 22.34
N GLY A 12 -17.36 15.57 22.40
CA GLY A 12 -17.34 15.23 21.73
C GLY A 12 -16.72 15.21 20.94
N CYS A 13 -16.31 15.38 21.15
CA CYS A 13 -15.85 15.22 20.54
C CYS A 13 -15.20 14.74 20.12
N GLU A 14 -14.88 14.64 20.42
CA GLU A 14 -14.38 13.96 20.15
C GLU A 14 -14.27 13.26 19.56
N ASN A 15 -14.37 13.16 19.68
CA ASN A 15 -14.42 12.29 19.17
C ASN A 15 -14.40 11.99 18.30
N THR A 16 -14.26 12.20 18.39
CA THR A 16 -14.31 11.76 17.63
C THR A 16 -13.93 11.50 16.80
N SER A 17 -13.51 11.47 16.85
CA SER A 17 -13.27 11.08 16.18
C SER A 17 -12.80 10.43 15.60
N ALA A 18 -12.46 10.19 15.85
CA ALA A 18 -11.91 9.55 15.41
C ALA A 18 -12.09 8.69 14.69
N LYS A 19 -12.26 8.30 14.44
CA LYS A 19 -12.48 7.59 13.76
C LYS A 19 -12.48 7.66 12.58
N GLN A 20 -12.52 7.63 12.39
CA GLN A 20 -12.63 7.56 11.36
C GLN A 20 -11.95 7.70 10.46
N THR A 21 -11.78 7.86 10.26
CA THR A 21 -11.06 8.06 9.45
C THR A 21 -10.57 7.17 8.61
N ASN A 22 -10.40 6.46 8.71
CA ASN A 22 -9.87 5.49 8.18
C ASN A 22 -10.02 5.26 6.82
N ASN A 23 -10.60 5.06 6.20
CA ASN A 23 -10.80 4.63 4.95
C ASN A 23 -10.79 5.63 3.92
N VAL A 24 -10.59 6.82 4.26
CA VAL A 24 -10.76 7.84 3.30
C VAL A 24 -9.65 7.94 2.33
N PHE A 25 -8.49 7.38 2.59
CA PHE A 25 -7.41 7.58 1.68
C PHE A 25 -7.26 6.46 0.69
N ASN A 26 -8.13 5.53 0.65
CA ASN A 26 -7.91 4.33 -0.13
C ASN A 26 -7.86 4.55 -1.62
N ASP A 27 -8.65 5.45 -2.14
CA ASP A 27 -8.80 5.63 -3.57
C ASP A 27 -8.20 6.90 -4.09
N LYS A 28 -7.65 7.72 -3.21
CA LYS A 28 -7.31 9.07 -3.59
C LYS A 28 -6.04 9.14 -4.42
N TYR A 29 -5.06 8.35 -4.07
CA TYR A 29 -3.78 8.34 -4.77
C TYR A 29 -3.39 6.90 -5.04
N PRO A 30 -2.77 6.64 -6.19
CA PRO A 30 -2.38 5.27 -6.50
C PRO A 30 -1.49 4.63 -5.43
N VAL A 31 -0.50 5.36 -4.91
CA VAL A 31 0.38 4.80 -3.89
C VAL A 31 -0.39 4.39 -2.64
N GLN A 32 -1.33 5.22 -2.21
CA GLN A 32 -2.10 4.88 -1.02
C GLN A 32 -2.95 3.65 -1.22
N LEU A 33 -3.56 3.54 -2.39
CA LEU A 33 -4.36 2.36 -2.71
C LEU A 33 -3.50 1.11 -2.74
N ALA A 34 -2.32 1.20 -3.34
CA ALA A 34 -1.40 0.07 -3.40
C ALA A 34 -0.97 -0.36 -2.00
N LEU A 35 -0.57 0.58 -1.17
CA LEU A 35 -0.11 0.25 0.18
C LEU A 35 -1.25 -0.34 1.01
N HIS A 36 -2.44 0.21 0.88
CA HIS A 36 -3.58 -0.34 1.58
C HIS A 36 -3.85 -1.79 1.13
N SER A 37 -3.67 -2.05 -0.16
CA SER A 37 -3.91 -3.37 -0.71
C SER A 37 -2.90 -4.41 -0.22
N MET A 38 -1.75 -3.97 0.29
CA MET A 38 -0.75 -4.91 0.81
C MET A 38 -1.17 -5.55 2.13
N GLY A 39 -2.16 -4.97 2.81
CA GLY A 39 -2.70 -5.58 4.01
C GLY A 39 -2.14 -4.97 5.29
N GLU A 40 -2.78 -5.30 6.39
CA GLU A 40 -2.44 -4.71 7.68
C GLU A 40 -1.10 -5.17 8.21
N SER A 41 -0.67 -6.36 7.82
CA SER A 41 0.59 -6.89 8.34
C SER A 41 1.79 -6.48 7.48
N PHE A 42 1.56 -5.71 6.42
CA PHE A 42 2.64 -5.24 5.59
C PHE A 42 3.62 -4.42 6.45
N GLN A 43 4.88 -4.76 6.41
CA GLN A 43 5.94 -4.12 7.18
C GLN A 43 5.86 -4.42 8.69
N ASP A 44 5.15 -5.46 9.11
CA ASP A 44 5.27 -5.94 10.48
C ASP A 44 6.72 -6.30 10.78
N ASN A 45 7.39 -6.90 9.82
CA ASN A 45 8.83 -7.08 9.87
C ASN A 45 9.43 -6.03 8.95
N ILE A 46 10.12 -5.07 9.54
CA ILE A 46 10.65 -3.94 8.78
C ILE A 46 11.75 -4.42 7.85
N SER A 47 11.65 -4.05 6.58
CA SER A 47 12.61 -4.41 5.57
C SER A 47 13.00 -3.16 4.79
N ASN A 48 13.93 -3.31 3.85
CA ASN A 48 14.24 -2.21 2.94
C ASN A 48 13.06 -2.08 1.99
N LEU A 49 12.58 -0.86 1.81
CA LEU A 49 11.36 -0.63 1.07
C LEU A 49 11.57 0.42 0.00
N SER A 50 11.11 0.13 -1.20
CA SER A 50 11.11 1.08 -2.31
C SER A 50 9.71 1.11 -2.90
N VAL A 51 9.17 2.30 -3.08
CA VAL A 51 7.85 2.48 -3.67
C VAL A 51 8.00 3.50 -4.78
N THR A 52 7.59 3.12 -6.00
CA THR A 52 7.65 4.03 -7.13
C THR A 52 6.28 4.11 -7.77
N GLN A 53 5.99 5.25 -8.37
CA GLN A 53 4.73 5.48 -9.06
C GLN A 53 5.02 6.13 -10.39
N HIS A 54 4.46 5.57 -11.45
CA HIS A 54 4.54 6.13 -12.78
C HIS A 54 3.14 6.36 -13.29
N VAL A 55 2.94 7.49 -13.95
CA VAL A 55 1.64 7.82 -14.52
C VAL A 55 1.84 8.06 -16.03
N ASN A 56 0.76 7.90 -16.78
CA ASN A 56 0.82 7.98 -18.21
C ASN A 56 0.83 9.43 -18.74
N SER A 57 0.55 10.40 -17.89
CA SER A 57 0.49 11.79 -18.34
C SER A 57 0.70 12.70 -17.14
N GLY A 58 1.33 13.86 -17.40
CA GLY A 58 1.49 14.85 -16.34
C GLY A 58 0.19 15.58 -16.04
N GLU A 59 -0.70 15.66 -17.02
CA GLU A 59 -1.99 16.31 -16.83
C GLU A 59 -3.08 15.25 -16.87
N SER A 60 -3.94 15.28 -15.87
CA SER A 60 -5.10 14.40 -15.80
C SER A 60 -4.73 12.94 -16.12
N PRO A 61 -3.78 12.37 -15.40
CA PRO A 61 -3.43 10.98 -15.70
C PRO A 61 -4.61 10.04 -15.39
N ASP A 62 -4.78 9.04 -16.22
CA ASP A 62 -5.83 8.06 -16.01
C ASP A 62 -5.28 6.64 -15.91
N LYS A 63 -3.96 6.47 -15.96
CA LYS A 63 -3.33 5.17 -15.75
C LYS A 63 -2.10 5.36 -14.89
N ALA A 64 -1.88 4.42 -14.00
CA ALA A 64 -0.73 4.46 -13.11
C ALA A 64 -0.20 3.07 -12.88
N MET A 65 1.08 3.01 -12.59
CA MET A 65 1.73 1.77 -12.19
C MET A 65 2.47 2.05 -10.90
N VAL A 66 2.20 1.26 -9.87
CA VAL A 66 2.88 1.40 -8.58
C VAL A 66 3.65 0.12 -8.33
N THR A 67 4.94 0.27 -8.06
CA THR A 67 5.81 -0.86 -7.76
C THR A 67 6.25 -0.74 -6.31
N ILE A 68 6.04 -1.82 -5.54
CA ILE A 68 6.48 -1.91 -4.16
C ILE A 68 7.50 -3.04 -4.09
N GLU A 69 8.71 -2.69 -3.68
CA GLU A 69 9.79 -3.66 -3.62
C GLU A 69 10.34 -3.70 -2.21
N GLU A 70 10.41 -4.90 -1.63
CA GLU A 70 10.98 -5.13 -0.32
C GLU A 70 12.20 -6.01 -0.46
N SER A 71 13.28 -5.70 0.25
CA SER A 71 14.48 -6.53 0.20
C SER A 71 15.05 -6.67 1.59
N GLY A 72 16.00 -7.59 1.73
CA GLY A 72 16.56 -7.90 3.04
C GLY A 72 15.57 -8.63 3.90
N LEU A 73 14.78 -9.52 3.30
CA LEU A 73 13.74 -10.23 4.02
C LEU A 73 14.32 -11.27 4.95
N LEU A 74 13.62 -11.51 6.06
CA LEU A 74 14.01 -12.52 7.04
C LEU A 74 13.45 -13.87 6.65
N ASP A 75 13.80 -14.32 5.46
CA ASP A 75 13.33 -15.58 4.95
C ASP A 75 14.55 -16.40 4.55
N ASP A 76 14.45 -17.71 4.66
CA ASP A 76 15.61 -18.55 4.35
C ASP A 76 15.93 -18.57 2.86
N SER A 77 14.94 -18.38 2.02
CA SER A 77 15.08 -18.56 0.60
C SER A 77 14.86 -17.31 -0.22
N VAL A 78 13.92 -16.47 0.19
CA VAL A 78 13.48 -15.30 -0.57
C VAL A 78 14.16 -14.06 -0.01
N SER A 79 14.96 -13.38 -0.84
CA SER A 79 15.68 -12.19 -0.41
C SER A 79 14.88 -10.92 -0.65
N ALA A 80 14.00 -10.92 -1.63
CA ALA A 80 13.24 -9.72 -1.98
C ALA A 80 11.93 -10.11 -2.65
N GLU A 81 10.95 -9.23 -2.54
CA GLU A 81 9.66 -9.38 -3.20
C GLU A 81 9.31 -8.08 -3.89
N LYS A 82 8.68 -8.19 -5.03
CA LYS A 82 8.25 -7.03 -5.79
C LYS A 82 6.81 -7.21 -6.22
N THR A 83 5.96 -6.23 -5.92
CA THR A 83 4.56 -6.24 -6.32
C THR A 83 4.33 -5.06 -7.22
N VAL A 84 3.78 -5.32 -8.41
CA VAL A 84 3.47 -4.28 -9.38
C VAL A 84 1.97 -4.19 -9.53
N PHE A 85 1.44 -3.00 -9.27
CA PHE A 85 0.01 -2.72 -9.40
C PHE A 85 -0.20 -1.88 -10.64
N THR A 86 -1.12 -2.30 -11.49
CA THR A 86 -1.56 -1.50 -12.61
C THR A 86 -2.93 -0.95 -12.27
N MET A 87 -3.13 0.35 -12.47
CA MET A 87 -4.33 1.02 -12.02
C MET A 87 -4.91 1.91 -13.10
N ASP A 88 -6.22 2.03 -13.10
CA ASP A 88 -6.96 2.94 -13.96
C ASP A 88 -7.73 3.92 -13.10
N TYR A 89 -7.88 5.14 -13.58
CA TYR A 89 -8.70 6.14 -12.94
C TYR A 89 -10.07 6.10 -13.60
N GLN A 90 -11.08 5.73 -12.85
CA GLN A 90 -12.43 5.61 -13.37
C GLN A 90 -13.42 6.04 -12.29
N LYS A 91 -14.44 6.75 -12.71
CA LYS A 91 -15.51 7.14 -11.80
C LYS A 91 -14.96 7.91 -10.61
N ASP A 92 -14.03 8.81 -10.93
CA ASP A 92 -13.45 9.74 -9.95
C ASP A 92 -12.60 9.06 -8.89
N LYS A 93 -12.09 7.87 -9.16
CA LYS A 93 -11.20 7.22 -8.22
C LYS A 93 -10.28 6.26 -8.95
N TRP A 94 -9.18 5.93 -8.30
CA TRP A 94 -8.23 4.95 -8.83
C TRP A 94 -8.69 3.55 -8.47
N GLN A 95 -8.49 2.62 -9.39
CA GLN A 95 -8.87 1.23 -9.21
C GLN A 95 -7.73 0.35 -9.64
N ILE A 96 -7.46 -0.70 -8.86
CA ILE A 96 -6.45 -1.68 -9.22
C ILE A 96 -7.05 -2.60 -10.27
N VAL A 97 -6.40 -2.70 -11.42
CA VAL A 97 -6.85 -3.58 -12.48
C VAL A 97 -5.96 -4.80 -12.63
N ASN A 98 -4.75 -4.76 -12.08
CA ASN A 98 -3.88 -5.92 -12.14
C ASN A 98 -2.85 -5.83 -11.02
N ARG A 99 -2.41 -6.99 -10.55
CA ARG A 99 -1.41 -7.09 -9.49
C ARG A 99 -0.54 -8.30 -9.78
N VAL A 100 0.76 -8.06 -9.88
CA VAL A 100 1.73 -9.13 -10.15
C VAL A 100 2.78 -9.11 -9.06
N LYS A 101 2.98 -10.26 -8.42
CA LYS A 101 3.98 -10.40 -7.38
C LYS A 101 5.07 -11.35 -7.86
N THR A 102 6.32 -10.91 -7.74
CA THR A 102 7.47 -11.73 -8.07
C THR A 102 8.45 -11.69 -6.91
N GLN A 103 9.45 -12.57 -6.95
CA GLN A 103 10.40 -12.69 -5.87
C GLN A 103 11.78 -12.97 -6.43
N ARG A 104 12.79 -12.64 -5.64
CA ARG A 104 14.19 -12.95 -5.95
C ARG A 104 14.72 -13.80 -4.81
N CYS A 105 15.49 -14.84 -5.16
CA CYS A 105 15.98 -15.78 -4.19
C CYS A 105 17.33 -15.33 -3.63
N TYR A 106 17.65 -15.79 -2.44
CA TYR A 106 19.02 -15.65 -1.94
C TYR A 106 19.95 -16.45 -2.82
N PRO A 107 21.25 -16.12 -2.86
CA PRO A 107 22.21 -16.89 -3.63
C PRO A 107 22.11 -18.37 -3.27
N GLU A 108 22.17 -19.21 -4.29
CA GLU A 108 22.08 -20.65 -4.14
C GLU A 108 20.71 -21.16 -3.75
N ARG A 109 19.73 -20.27 -3.66
CA ARG A 109 18.37 -20.70 -3.38
C ARG A 109 17.47 -20.58 -4.59
N GLY A 110 18.01 -20.19 -5.73
CA GLY A 110 17.24 -20.12 -6.95
C GLY A 110 17.64 -18.95 -7.82
N HIS A 111 16.67 -18.43 -8.56
CA HIS A 111 16.92 -17.35 -9.51
C HIS A 111 17.28 -16.05 -8.81
N GLN A 112 18.09 -15.26 -9.50
CA GLN A 112 18.58 -13.99 -8.97
C GLN A 112 17.86 -12.78 -9.58
N ASP A 113 16.92 -13.03 -10.47
CA ASP A 113 16.05 -11.99 -11.01
C ASP A 113 14.69 -12.09 -10.32
N PHE A 114 13.85 -11.09 -10.51
CA PHE A 114 12.49 -11.16 -10.02
C PHE A 114 11.67 -12.05 -10.95
N SER A 115 11.08 -13.07 -10.37
CA SER A 115 10.35 -14.09 -11.13
C SER A 115 9.28 -14.70 -10.25
N GLY A 116 8.26 -15.28 -10.86
CA GLY A 116 7.23 -15.98 -10.12
C GLY A 116 7.63 -17.38 -9.70
N GLN A 117 8.83 -17.84 -10.11
CA GLN A 117 9.28 -19.17 -9.74
C GLN A 117 9.61 -19.25 -8.26
N PRO A 118 9.33 -20.39 -7.61
CA PRO A 118 9.65 -20.52 -6.20
C PRO A 118 11.15 -20.61 -5.97
N CYS A 119 11.56 -20.31 -4.75
CA CYS A 119 12.93 -20.45 -4.30
C CYS A 119 13.09 -21.77 -3.55
N ASN A 120 14.32 -22.26 -3.50
CA ASN A 120 14.58 -23.56 -2.85
C ASN A 120 14.73 -23.45 -1.35
#